data_d8d7d9a0e0e8ca010e7562a0c7acc83a
#
_entry.id   d8d7d9a0e0e8ca010e7562a0c7acc83a
#
_cell.length_a   1.000
_cell.length_b   1.000
_cell.length_c   1.000
_cell.angle_alpha   90.00
_cell.angle_beta   90.00
_cell.angle_gamma   90.00
#
_symmetry.space_group_name_H-M   'P 1'
#
loop_
_entity.id
_entity.type
_entity.pdbx_description
1 polymer ?
#
loop_
_entity_poly.entity_id
_entity_poly.type
_entity_poly.pdbx_seq_one_letter_code
_entity_poly.pdbx_strand_id
1 'polypeptide(L)'
;MTATRRFIDRHWPPGWLYATYVAGLLRQLDADSLPRHVAVLADGNRRWARLNAPGQPLVAGYRAGAAKLQQFVEWCDEIGIPVITLWVLSTDNLERSAADELEPLLDVIEELVAALAATGRWRV
;
A
#
# COMPACT_ATOMS: atom_id res chain seq x y z
N MET A 1 21.17 12.23 4.26
CA MET A 1 20.07 12.09 5.27
C MET A 1 19.92 13.44 5.95
N THR A 2 18.83 14.13 5.70
CA THR A 2 18.59 15.49 6.21
C THR A 2 18.35 15.48 7.73
N ALA A 3 18.76 16.54 8.42
CA ALA A 3 18.61 16.72 9.87
C ALA A 3 17.16 16.52 10.35
N THR A 4 16.18 16.87 9.53
CA THR A 4 14.74 16.70 9.77
C THR A 4 14.33 15.25 9.97
N ARG A 5 14.90 14.31 9.19
CA ARG A 5 14.60 12.87 9.33
C ARG A 5 15.12 12.31 10.64
N ARG A 6 16.32 12.72 11.07
CA ARG A 6 16.90 12.35 12.38
C ARG A 6 16.10 12.92 13.57
N PHE A 7 15.48 14.08 13.40
CA PHE A 7 14.67 14.69 14.45
C PHE A 7 13.35 13.93 14.65
N ILE A 8 12.69 13.53 13.55
CA ILE A 8 11.44 12.74 13.58
C ILE A 8 11.71 11.37 14.20
N ASP A 9 12.78 10.66 13.76
CA ASP A 9 13.13 9.33 14.29
C ASP A 9 13.48 9.36 15.80
N ARG A 10 13.94 10.50 16.34
CA ARG A 10 14.30 10.64 17.76
C ARG A 10 13.11 11.02 18.64
N HIS A 11 12.06 11.63 18.08
CA HIS A 11 10.91 12.15 18.83
C HIS A 11 9.60 11.43 18.52
N TRP A 12 9.66 10.36 17.70
CA TRP A 12 8.49 9.53 17.47
C TRP A 12 8.10 8.81 18.75
N PRO A 13 6.81 8.82 19.13
CA PRO A 13 6.37 8.13 20.34
C PRO A 13 6.73 6.65 20.27
N PRO A 14 7.06 6.01 21.40
CA PRO A 14 7.29 4.58 21.46
C PRO A 14 6.15 3.80 20.79
N GLY A 15 6.45 2.71 20.10
CA GLY A 15 5.46 1.96 19.31
C GLY A 15 4.22 1.55 20.12
N TRP A 16 4.38 1.26 21.43
CA TRP A 16 3.26 0.95 22.31
C TRP A 16 2.33 2.15 22.54
N LEU A 17 2.87 3.38 22.62
CA LEU A 17 2.07 4.59 22.79
C LEU A 17 1.26 4.88 21.52
N TYR A 18 1.88 4.72 20.36
CA TYR A 18 1.19 4.83 19.07
C TYR A 18 0.09 3.77 18.93
N ALA A 19 0.37 2.53 19.28
CA ALA A 19 -0.61 1.44 19.26
C ALA A 19 -1.80 1.73 20.19
N THR A 20 -1.55 2.25 21.39
CA THR A 20 -2.60 2.65 22.34
C THR A 20 -3.46 3.78 21.79
N TYR A 21 -2.83 4.77 21.14
CA TYR A 21 -3.55 5.86 20.49
C TYR A 21 -4.43 5.35 19.33
N VAL A 22 -3.90 4.50 18.46
CA VAL A 22 -4.65 3.89 17.35
C VAL A 22 -5.82 3.05 17.88
N ALA A 23 -5.59 2.23 18.91
CA ALA A 23 -6.66 1.44 19.55
C ALA A 23 -7.76 2.33 20.14
N GLY A 24 -7.38 3.50 20.68
CA GLY A 24 -8.33 4.52 21.15
C GLY A 24 -9.17 5.11 20.03
N LEU A 25 -8.56 5.40 18.89
CA LEU A 25 -9.26 5.89 17.69
C LEU A 25 -10.22 4.83 17.14
N LEU A 26 -9.78 3.59 17.02
CA LEU A 26 -10.61 2.48 16.52
C LEU A 26 -11.88 2.29 17.34
N ARG A 27 -11.80 2.48 18.67
CA ARG A 27 -12.99 2.39 19.55
C ARG A 27 -13.98 3.54 19.37
N GLN A 28 -13.55 4.66 18.81
CA GLN A 28 -14.37 5.83 18.56
C GLN A 28 -15.00 5.83 17.16
N LEU A 29 -14.58 4.88 16.28
CA LEU A 29 -15.18 4.74 14.97
C LEU A 29 -16.62 4.27 15.12
N ASP A 30 -17.52 5.06 14.54
CA ASP A 30 -18.91 4.68 14.38
C ASP A 30 -19.06 3.88 13.09
N ALA A 31 -19.45 2.60 13.22
CA ALA A 31 -19.59 1.69 12.09
C ALA A 31 -20.56 2.18 11.03
N ASP A 32 -21.60 2.92 11.44
CA ASP A 32 -22.62 3.48 10.53
C ASP A 32 -22.08 4.67 9.72
N SER A 33 -21.02 5.30 10.22
CA SER A 33 -20.34 6.43 9.57
C SER A 33 -19.17 6.01 8.69
N LEU A 34 -18.79 4.74 8.68
CA LEU A 34 -17.69 4.25 7.85
C LEU A 34 -18.11 4.15 6.37
N PRO A 35 -17.18 4.45 5.44
CA PRO A 35 -17.45 4.26 4.02
C PRO A 35 -17.67 2.77 3.73
N ARG A 36 -18.67 2.46 2.92
CA ARG A 36 -18.94 1.09 2.47
C ARG A 36 -18.07 0.66 1.29
N HIS A 37 -17.38 1.59 0.69
CA HIS A 37 -16.48 1.36 -0.44
C HIS A 37 -15.35 2.38 -0.43
N VAL A 38 -14.12 1.91 -0.53
CA VAL A 38 -12.93 2.75 -0.67
C VAL A 38 -12.19 2.39 -1.94
N ALA A 39 -11.78 3.40 -2.70
CA ALA A 39 -10.97 3.24 -3.88
C ALA A 39 -9.58 3.85 -3.65
N VAL A 40 -8.53 3.15 -4.09
CA VAL A 40 -7.14 3.61 -3.99
C VAL A 40 -6.47 3.56 -5.36
N LEU A 41 -5.86 4.67 -5.74
CA LEU A 41 -4.99 4.79 -6.90
C LEU A 41 -3.54 4.59 -6.47
N ALA A 42 -2.91 3.52 -6.98
CA ALA A 42 -1.50 3.20 -6.70
C ALA A 42 -0.57 4.02 -7.59
N ASP A 43 -0.15 5.20 -7.11
CA ASP A 43 0.79 6.09 -7.81
C ASP A 43 2.08 6.31 -7.02
N GLY A 44 3.13 6.71 -7.75
CA GLY A 44 4.41 7.11 -7.17
C GLY A 44 5.44 5.99 -7.02
N ASN A 45 5.18 4.74 -7.40
CA ASN A 45 6.07 3.59 -7.24
C ASN A 45 7.44 3.81 -7.88
N ARG A 46 7.51 4.35 -9.10
CA ARG A 46 8.77 4.67 -9.80
C ARG A 46 9.56 5.77 -9.08
N ARG A 47 8.87 6.78 -8.56
CA ARG A 47 9.48 7.88 -7.78
C ARG A 47 10.04 7.34 -6.48
N TRP A 48 9.28 6.48 -5.81
CA TRP A 48 9.74 5.81 -4.59
C TRP A 48 11.01 4.98 -4.84
N ALA A 49 11.05 4.18 -5.91
CA ALA A 49 12.21 3.37 -6.27
C ALA A 49 13.46 4.24 -6.46
N ARG A 50 13.36 5.33 -7.22
CA ARG A 50 14.48 6.26 -7.45
C ARG A 50 15.03 6.89 -6.18
N LEU A 51 14.16 7.17 -5.20
CA LEU A 51 14.53 7.84 -3.96
C LEU A 51 15.02 6.89 -2.87
N ASN A 52 14.45 5.68 -2.79
CA ASN A 52 14.66 4.76 -1.67
C ASN A 52 15.48 3.51 -2.05
N ALA A 53 15.56 3.19 -3.35
CA ALA A 53 16.31 2.07 -3.89
C ALA A 53 17.19 2.51 -5.09
N PRO A 54 18.08 3.52 -4.93
CA PRO A 54 18.90 4.01 -6.04
C PRO A 54 19.80 2.88 -6.58
N GLY A 55 19.83 2.76 -7.92
CA GLY A 55 20.59 1.71 -8.59
C GLY A 55 19.93 0.33 -8.65
N GLN A 56 18.75 0.17 -8.04
CA GLN A 56 17.96 -1.05 -8.19
C GLN A 56 16.94 -0.92 -9.34
N PRO A 57 16.49 -2.05 -9.93
CA PRO A 57 15.41 -2.06 -10.91
C PRO A 57 14.12 -1.40 -10.37
N LEU A 58 13.31 -0.81 -11.25
CA LEU A 58 12.05 -0.16 -10.87
C LEU A 58 11.04 -1.09 -10.20
N VAL A 59 11.15 -2.40 -10.42
CA VAL A 59 10.32 -3.42 -9.75
C VAL A 59 10.40 -3.33 -8.22
N ALA A 60 11.50 -2.85 -7.65
CA ALA A 60 11.60 -2.61 -6.20
C ALA A 60 10.52 -1.62 -5.70
N GLY A 61 10.19 -0.60 -6.50
CA GLY A 61 9.10 0.33 -6.20
C GLY A 61 7.72 -0.32 -6.34
N TYR A 62 7.52 -1.16 -7.36
CA TYR A 62 6.26 -1.88 -7.54
C TYR A 62 5.99 -2.84 -6.38
N ARG A 63 7.01 -3.59 -5.94
CA ARG A 63 6.91 -4.48 -4.77
C ARG A 63 6.63 -3.71 -3.47
N ALA A 64 7.28 -2.57 -3.26
CA ALA A 64 7.01 -1.71 -2.12
C ALA A 64 5.57 -1.17 -2.13
N GLY A 65 5.06 -0.80 -3.31
CA GLY A 65 3.67 -0.38 -3.51
C GLY A 65 2.69 -1.51 -3.23
N ALA A 66 2.92 -2.71 -3.77
CA ALA A 66 2.10 -3.89 -3.54
C ALA A 66 2.01 -4.26 -2.05
N ALA A 67 3.15 -4.27 -1.34
CA ALA A 67 3.18 -4.50 0.11
C ALA A 67 2.36 -3.44 0.88
N LYS A 68 2.38 -2.19 0.43
CA LYS A 68 1.57 -1.13 1.04
C LYS A 68 0.07 -1.29 0.73
N LEU A 69 -0.29 -1.73 -0.46
CA LEU A 69 -1.69 -2.04 -0.80
C LEU A 69 -2.21 -3.23 0.01
N GLN A 70 -1.41 -4.27 0.19
CA GLN A 70 -1.76 -5.40 1.05
C GLN A 70 -2.04 -4.96 2.48
N GLN A 71 -1.15 -4.14 3.06
CA GLN A 71 -1.35 -3.56 4.39
C GLN A 71 -2.60 -2.67 4.44
N PHE A 72 -2.90 -1.92 3.39
CA PHE A 72 -4.11 -1.10 3.30
C PHE A 72 -5.38 -1.96 3.31
N VAL A 73 -5.38 -3.08 2.58
CA VAL A 73 -6.50 -4.04 2.57
C VAL A 73 -6.71 -4.64 3.98
N GLU A 74 -5.62 -4.97 4.68
CA GLU A 74 -5.67 -5.45 6.07
C GLU A 74 -6.32 -4.41 7.00
N TRP A 75 -5.96 -3.14 6.88
CA TRP A 75 -6.60 -2.06 7.65
C TRP A 75 -8.08 -1.91 7.34
N CYS A 76 -8.48 -2.01 6.07
CA CYS A 76 -9.88 -1.97 5.68
C CYS A 76 -10.67 -3.14 6.26
N ASP A 77 -10.09 -4.34 6.28
CA ASP A 77 -10.67 -5.52 6.90
C ASP A 77 -10.87 -5.32 8.42
N GLU A 78 -9.83 -4.80 9.09
CA GLU A 78 -9.85 -4.54 10.53
C GLU A 78 -10.96 -3.57 10.96
N ILE A 79 -11.23 -2.55 10.15
CA ILE A 79 -12.29 -1.57 10.45
C ILE A 79 -13.64 -1.91 9.82
N GLY A 80 -13.75 -3.00 9.06
CA GLY A 80 -15.01 -3.51 8.52
C GLY A 80 -15.47 -2.83 7.22
N ILE A 81 -14.57 -2.32 6.39
CA ILE A 81 -14.91 -1.81 5.05
C ILE A 81 -15.13 -2.97 4.08
N PRO A 82 -16.35 -3.18 3.55
CA PRO A 82 -16.69 -4.39 2.82
C PRO A 82 -16.25 -4.40 1.35
N VAL A 83 -15.97 -3.24 0.75
CA VAL A 83 -15.63 -3.14 -0.67
C VAL A 83 -14.40 -2.26 -0.86
N ILE A 84 -13.41 -2.77 -1.60
CA ILE A 84 -12.18 -2.03 -1.93
C ILE A 84 -11.96 -2.11 -3.44
N THR A 85 -11.67 -0.97 -4.06
CA THR A 85 -11.18 -0.91 -5.44
C THR A 85 -9.71 -0.49 -5.43
N LEU A 86 -8.84 -1.33 -5.98
CA LEU A 86 -7.44 -1.03 -6.19
C LEU A 86 -7.19 -0.71 -7.67
N TRP A 87 -6.84 0.53 -7.97
CA TRP A 87 -6.44 0.93 -9.32
C TRP A 87 -4.92 0.75 -9.45
N VAL A 88 -4.50 -0.39 -9.96
CA VAL A 88 -3.09 -0.80 -10.02
C VAL A 88 -2.48 -0.71 -11.41
N LEU A 89 -3.32 -0.67 -12.46
CA LEU A 89 -2.91 -0.60 -13.87
C LEU A 89 -3.78 0.40 -14.63
N SER A 90 -3.16 1.20 -15.48
CA SER A 90 -3.83 2.12 -16.43
C SER A 90 -3.38 1.83 -17.86
N THR A 91 -4.11 2.34 -18.86
CA THR A 91 -3.71 2.25 -20.27
C THR A 91 -2.34 2.84 -20.54
N ASP A 92 -1.98 3.95 -19.86
CA ASP A 92 -0.65 4.58 -19.98
C ASP A 92 0.49 3.65 -19.53
N ASN A 93 0.19 2.64 -18.70
CA ASN A 93 1.19 1.65 -18.29
C ASN A 93 1.53 0.68 -19.44
N LEU A 94 0.59 0.46 -20.37
CA LEU A 94 0.78 -0.43 -21.51
C LEU A 94 1.74 0.17 -22.55
N GLU A 95 1.96 1.49 -22.53
CA GLU A 95 2.91 2.17 -23.40
C GLU A 95 4.36 2.09 -22.90
N ARG A 96 4.59 1.49 -21.73
CA ARG A 96 5.93 1.33 -21.15
C ARG A 96 6.72 0.25 -21.87
N SER A 97 8.06 0.29 -21.70
CA SER A 97 8.94 -0.80 -22.16
C SER A 97 8.47 -2.14 -21.60
N ALA A 98 8.17 -3.09 -22.48
CA ALA A 98 7.60 -4.39 -22.09
C ALA A 98 8.51 -5.11 -21.07
N ALA A 99 9.77 -5.36 -21.42
CA ALA A 99 10.68 -6.15 -20.62
C ALA A 99 11.15 -5.42 -19.34
N ASP A 100 11.33 -4.08 -19.42
CA ASP A 100 11.98 -3.33 -18.34
C ASP A 100 10.98 -2.85 -17.27
N GLU A 101 9.73 -2.59 -17.66
CA GLU A 101 8.74 -2.00 -16.76
C GLU A 101 7.40 -2.75 -16.74
N LEU A 102 6.83 -3.10 -17.90
CA LEU A 102 5.46 -3.63 -17.94
C LEU A 102 5.38 -5.06 -17.40
N GLU A 103 6.20 -5.98 -17.89
CA GLU A 103 6.21 -7.37 -17.43
C GLU A 103 6.48 -7.47 -15.93
N PRO A 104 7.53 -6.81 -15.36
CA PRO A 104 7.74 -6.81 -13.91
C PRO A 104 6.60 -6.18 -13.11
N LEU A 105 5.87 -5.22 -13.67
CA LEU A 105 4.69 -4.65 -13.03
C LEU A 105 3.53 -5.65 -13.00
N LEU A 106 3.28 -6.34 -14.12
CA LEU A 106 2.21 -7.34 -14.23
C LEU A 106 2.46 -8.52 -13.29
N ASP A 107 3.70 -9.00 -13.19
CA ASP A 107 4.09 -10.07 -12.25
C ASP A 107 3.76 -9.67 -10.80
N VAL A 108 4.11 -8.44 -10.40
CA VAL A 108 3.83 -7.94 -9.05
C VAL A 108 2.32 -7.79 -8.81
N ILE A 109 1.54 -7.40 -9.81
CA ILE A 109 0.08 -7.32 -9.70
C ILE A 109 -0.52 -8.72 -9.54
N GLU A 110 -0.06 -9.69 -10.32
CA GLU A 110 -0.50 -11.08 -10.23
C GLU A 110 -0.18 -11.68 -8.85
N GLU A 111 1.05 -11.49 -8.35
CA GLU A 111 1.47 -11.88 -7.00
C GLU A 111 0.55 -11.26 -5.93
N LEU A 112 0.22 -9.97 -6.05
CA LEU A 112 -0.67 -9.27 -5.11
C LEU A 112 -2.09 -9.86 -5.12
N VAL A 113 -2.68 -10.02 -6.31
CA VAL A 113 -4.03 -10.58 -6.49
C VAL A 113 -4.10 -12.01 -5.92
N ALA A 114 -3.12 -12.85 -6.25
CA ALA A 114 -3.03 -14.21 -5.73
C ALA A 114 -2.91 -14.24 -4.20
N ALA A 115 -2.08 -13.36 -3.62
CA ALA A 115 -1.92 -13.26 -2.17
C ALA A 115 -3.22 -12.84 -1.48
N LEU A 116 -3.94 -11.85 -2.02
CA LEU A 116 -5.23 -11.41 -1.48
C LEU A 116 -6.30 -12.51 -1.58
N ALA A 117 -6.39 -13.21 -2.71
CA ALA A 117 -7.31 -14.31 -2.91
C ALA A 117 -7.02 -15.47 -1.95
N ALA A 118 -5.74 -15.80 -1.73
CA ALA A 118 -5.32 -16.88 -0.84
C ALA A 118 -5.71 -16.66 0.62
N THR A 119 -5.99 -15.42 1.04
CA THR A 119 -6.48 -15.16 2.41
C THR A 119 -7.87 -15.75 2.66
N GLY A 120 -8.65 -16.01 1.61
CA GLY A 120 -10.05 -16.45 1.71
C GLY A 120 -11.02 -15.41 2.31
N ARG A 121 -10.52 -14.22 2.66
CA ARG A 121 -11.31 -13.14 3.26
C ARG A 121 -11.97 -12.24 2.22
N TRP A 122 -11.36 -12.14 1.06
CA TRP A 122 -11.81 -11.28 -0.03
C TRP A 122 -12.20 -12.10 -1.25
N ARG A 123 -13.26 -11.69 -1.91
CA ARG A 123 -13.59 -12.15 -3.25
C ARG A 123 -12.95 -11.16 -4.24
N VAL A 124 -11.86 -11.61 -4.88
CA VAL A 124 -11.07 -10.83 -5.83
C VAL A 124 -11.53 -11.12 -7.25
#